data_d7e1d7f4a2cebd312597ff6ceedbdfef
#
_entry.id   d7e1d7f4a2cebd312597ff6ceedbdfef
#
_cell.length_a   1.000
_cell.length_b   1.000
_cell.length_c   1.000
_cell.angle_alpha   90.00
_cell.angle_beta   90.00
_cell.angle_gamma   90.00
#
_symmetry.space_group_name_H-M   'P 1'
#
loop_
_entity.id
_entity.type
_entity.pdbx_description
1 polymer ?
#
loop_
_entity_poly.entity_id
_entity_poly.type
_entity_poly.pdbx_seq_one_letter_code
_entity_poly.pdbx_strand_id
1 'polypeptide(L)'
;MIKNEERKLIEPEFFKYPSIKLSFRQLCDIELLLNGAFYPLKGFMNQNDYDSVVNNMRLIDGTLWPIPITLDVTHEVAKSINIKDKIILRDQENFPIAIFIVSDIWEPELEKEAMSIYGTTDDFHPGVNYLLNKVNKFYLGGELKGLSLPRHFDYLNERHTPAQLKQKFHENKWDKIIAFQTRNPLHRAHVEMIKIALKDLSANLLIHAVVGITKPGDIDHFTRVRCYMHVLEKFPKKNVMLSLIPLAMRMAGPLETLWHAIIRKNYGCTHLIVGRDHAGPGLDKNGLQFYEPYEAQDLLIKYKDEINIDIVPFKFMVYLPSTDRYSAIDELGKREDYKTLSGTELRQLLDNGNGIPHWFTYREVSRELEKARPPLTRRGLTIFFTGLSGAGKSTLANGLLIKLLEEGSRPVTLLDGDIVRT
;
A
#
# COMPACT_ATOMS: atom_id res chain seq x y z
N MET A 1 9.89 8.59 19.88
CA MET A 1 9.20 9.89 20.16
C MET A 1 9.90 10.58 21.31
N ILE A 2 10.12 11.88 21.20
CA ILE A 2 10.64 12.70 22.31
C ILE A 2 9.55 12.98 23.36
N LYS A 3 9.98 13.26 24.61
CA LYS A 3 9.04 13.61 25.70
C LYS A 3 8.48 15.01 25.49
N ASN A 4 7.25 15.26 25.96
CA ASN A 4 6.59 16.56 25.79
C ASN A 4 7.40 17.75 26.38
N GLU A 5 8.12 17.54 27.47
CA GLU A 5 9.00 18.56 28.07
C GLU A 5 10.18 18.92 27.17
N GLU A 6 10.84 17.91 26.58
CA GLU A 6 11.94 18.08 25.63
C GLU A 6 11.44 18.79 24.37
N ARG A 7 10.24 18.43 23.88
CA ARG A 7 9.62 19.08 22.73
C ARG A 7 9.41 20.57 22.95
N LYS A 8 8.84 20.96 24.08
CA LYS A 8 8.60 22.38 24.42
C LYS A 8 9.87 23.22 24.44
N LEU A 9 11.03 22.63 24.83
CA LEU A 9 12.30 23.30 24.82
C LEU A 9 12.90 23.52 23.43
N ILE A 10 12.62 22.60 22.50
CA ILE A 10 13.21 22.59 21.15
C ILE A 10 12.30 23.30 20.14
N GLU A 11 10.97 23.26 20.33
CA GLU A 11 9.98 23.78 19.38
C GLU A 11 10.18 25.27 19.01
N PRO A 12 10.56 26.18 19.95
CA PRO A 12 10.88 27.56 19.61
C PRO A 12 12.10 27.72 18.68
N GLU A 13 12.91 26.68 18.54
CA GLU A 13 14.11 26.71 17.68
C GLU A 13 13.89 26.13 16.28
N PHE A 14 12.72 25.56 15.99
CA PHE A 14 12.44 24.90 14.70
C PHE A 14 12.63 25.80 13.48
N PHE A 15 12.44 27.11 13.63
CA PHE A 15 12.68 28.07 12.54
C PHE A 15 14.17 28.29 12.24
N LYS A 16 15.09 27.88 13.14
CA LYS A 16 16.54 28.00 12.95
C LYS A 16 17.11 26.86 12.10
N TYR A 17 16.36 25.73 11.99
CA TYR A 17 16.80 24.56 11.26
C TYR A 17 16.25 24.55 9.84
N PRO A 18 17.03 24.06 8.86
CA PRO A 18 16.49 23.79 7.55
C PRO A 18 15.34 22.78 7.65
N SER A 19 14.43 22.81 6.70
CA SER A 19 13.31 21.89 6.69
C SER A 19 13.12 21.22 5.33
N ILE A 20 12.69 19.96 5.37
CA ILE A 20 12.33 19.17 4.18
C ILE A 20 10.85 18.81 4.28
N LYS A 21 10.11 19.09 3.21
CA LYS A 21 8.74 18.64 3.03
C LYS A 21 8.75 17.24 2.45
N LEU A 22 8.19 16.28 3.18
CA LEU A 22 8.19 14.88 2.82
C LEU A 22 7.17 14.57 1.72
N SER A 23 7.53 13.72 0.76
CA SER A 23 6.58 13.11 -0.17
C SER A 23 5.62 12.16 0.56
N PHE A 24 4.53 11.75 -0.09
CA PHE A 24 3.60 10.77 0.50
C PHE A 24 4.27 9.44 0.84
N ARG A 25 5.22 8.97 0.02
CA ARG A 25 5.99 7.74 0.29
C ARG A 25 6.85 7.90 1.52
N GLN A 26 7.58 9.00 1.61
CA GLN A 26 8.43 9.31 2.76
C GLN A 26 7.60 9.51 4.04
N LEU A 27 6.36 10.05 3.95
CA LEU A 27 5.43 10.14 5.07
C LEU A 27 4.97 8.76 5.57
N CYS A 28 4.69 7.82 4.66
CA CYS A 28 4.40 6.44 5.04
C CYS A 28 5.60 5.79 5.74
N ASP A 29 6.80 5.96 5.19
CA ASP A 29 8.00 5.35 5.73
C ASP A 29 8.38 5.93 7.11
N ILE A 30 8.33 7.25 7.26
CA ILE A 30 8.64 7.89 8.56
C ILE A 30 7.64 7.51 9.65
N GLU A 31 6.36 7.35 9.32
CA GLU A 31 5.36 6.89 10.29
C GLU A 31 5.69 5.50 10.82
N LEU A 32 6.08 4.58 9.93
CA LEU A 32 6.43 3.20 10.29
C LEU A 32 7.79 3.10 10.99
N LEU A 33 8.72 4.01 10.71
CA LEU A 33 9.95 4.18 11.50
C LEU A 33 9.64 4.66 12.92
N LEU A 34 8.84 5.72 13.06
CA LEU A 34 8.56 6.35 14.34
C LEU A 34 7.67 5.52 15.26
N ASN A 35 6.74 4.73 14.72
CA ASN A 35 5.85 3.88 15.52
C ASN A 35 6.43 2.50 15.85
N GLY A 36 7.63 2.16 15.30
CA GLY A 36 8.34 0.92 15.55
C GLY A 36 7.92 -0.25 14.64
N ALA A 37 7.10 -0.01 13.61
CA ALA A 37 6.75 -1.04 12.62
C ALA A 37 7.97 -1.47 11.78
N PHE A 38 8.93 -0.57 11.58
CA PHE A 38 10.19 -0.82 10.87
C PHE A 38 11.36 -1.15 11.82
N TYR A 39 11.09 -1.58 13.05
CA TYR A 39 12.17 -2.09 13.91
C TYR A 39 12.98 -3.19 13.17
N PRO A 40 14.34 -3.15 13.18
CA PRO A 40 15.20 -2.38 14.10
C PRO A 40 15.63 -0.99 13.60
N LEU A 41 15.16 -0.52 12.45
CA LEU A 41 15.56 0.80 11.94
C LEU A 41 15.19 1.93 12.89
N LYS A 42 16.14 2.86 13.10
CA LYS A 42 15.94 4.06 13.93
C LYS A 42 15.76 5.34 13.12
N GLY A 43 15.87 5.23 11.81
CA GLY A 43 15.78 6.34 10.87
C GLY A 43 15.94 5.87 9.44
N PHE A 44 16.13 6.80 8.53
CA PHE A 44 16.48 6.48 7.16
C PHE A 44 17.91 5.93 7.10
N MET A 45 18.11 4.88 6.30
CA MET A 45 19.38 4.16 6.23
C MET A 45 20.54 5.09 5.91
N ASN A 46 21.68 4.86 6.54
CA ASN A 46 22.96 5.40 6.12
C ASN A 46 23.45 4.64 4.89
N GLN A 47 24.50 5.13 4.24
CA GLN A 47 25.03 4.53 3.02
C GLN A 47 25.47 3.08 3.24
N ASN A 48 26.13 2.77 4.35
CA ASN A 48 26.64 1.42 4.63
C ASN A 48 25.49 0.41 4.80
N ASP A 49 24.44 0.76 5.54
CA ASP A 49 23.24 -0.09 5.67
C ASP A 49 22.51 -0.24 4.34
N TYR A 50 22.39 0.86 3.58
CA TYR A 50 21.79 0.84 2.25
C TYR A 50 22.54 -0.11 1.31
N ASP A 51 23.86 0.04 1.20
CA ASP A 51 24.68 -0.82 0.33
C ASP A 51 24.62 -2.29 0.76
N SER A 52 24.64 -2.56 2.06
CA SER A 52 24.49 -3.90 2.60
C SER A 52 23.12 -4.50 2.29
N VAL A 53 22.04 -3.74 2.42
CA VAL A 53 20.67 -4.17 2.12
C VAL A 53 20.53 -4.46 0.63
N VAL A 54 20.99 -3.56 -0.24
CA VAL A 54 20.93 -3.73 -1.71
C VAL A 54 21.72 -4.96 -2.16
N ASN A 55 22.90 -5.23 -1.56
CA ASN A 55 23.73 -6.35 -1.97
C ASN A 55 23.35 -7.69 -1.29
N ASN A 56 22.89 -7.67 -0.05
CA ASN A 56 22.81 -8.86 0.81
C ASN A 56 21.46 -9.05 1.52
N MET A 57 20.49 -8.16 1.35
CA MET A 57 19.22 -8.14 2.11
C MET A 57 19.43 -8.04 3.64
N ARG A 58 20.52 -7.40 4.10
CA ARG A 58 20.87 -7.30 5.52
C ARG A 58 21.41 -5.93 5.86
N LEU A 59 21.10 -5.49 7.08
CA LEU A 59 21.80 -4.35 7.68
C LEU A 59 23.26 -4.73 7.95
N ILE A 60 24.11 -3.75 8.23
CA ILE A 60 25.54 -3.98 8.47
C ILE A 60 25.81 -4.85 9.70
N ASP A 61 24.89 -4.85 10.67
CA ASP A 61 24.96 -5.71 11.85
C ASP A 61 24.53 -7.17 11.59
N GLY A 62 24.17 -7.50 10.34
CA GLY A 62 23.73 -8.82 9.92
C GLY A 62 22.21 -9.04 10.02
N THR A 63 21.45 -8.12 10.59
CA THR A 63 19.99 -8.24 10.71
C THR A 63 19.33 -8.32 9.34
N LEU A 64 18.47 -9.30 9.13
CA LEU A 64 17.72 -9.47 7.89
C LEU A 64 16.77 -8.29 7.65
N TRP A 65 16.99 -7.59 6.53
CA TRP A 65 16.17 -6.47 6.09
C TRP A 65 16.23 -6.32 4.56
N PRO A 66 15.18 -6.69 3.79
CA PRO A 66 15.30 -6.87 2.35
C PRO A 66 15.03 -5.63 1.50
N ILE A 67 14.47 -4.55 2.06
CA ILE A 67 14.03 -3.36 1.30
C ILE A 67 14.70 -2.10 1.83
N PRO A 68 15.37 -1.29 0.99
CA PRO A 68 15.92 0.00 1.43
C PRO A 68 14.84 0.97 1.88
N ILE A 69 15.10 1.68 3.00
CA ILE A 69 14.26 2.76 3.52
C ILE A 69 15.08 4.04 3.49
N THR A 70 14.84 4.87 2.49
CA THR A 70 15.68 6.01 2.10
C THR A 70 14.92 7.33 2.12
N LEU A 71 15.63 8.42 2.37
CA LEU A 71 15.14 9.79 2.25
C LEU A 71 15.81 10.43 1.04
N ASP A 72 15.13 10.45 -0.07
CA ASP A 72 15.62 11.07 -1.30
C ASP A 72 15.37 12.59 -1.30
N VAL A 73 16.36 13.35 -1.80
CA VAL A 73 16.32 14.81 -1.90
C VAL A 73 16.91 15.30 -3.21
N THR A 74 16.51 16.52 -3.60
CA THR A 74 17.09 17.17 -4.77
C THR A 74 18.56 17.54 -4.57
N HIS A 75 19.27 17.76 -5.65
CA HIS A 75 20.67 18.19 -5.61
C HIS A 75 20.87 19.50 -4.83
N GLU A 76 19.93 20.46 -4.97
CA GLU A 76 19.98 21.74 -4.28
C GLU A 76 19.89 21.54 -2.76
N VAL A 77 18.99 20.67 -2.31
CA VAL A 77 18.83 20.33 -0.90
C VAL A 77 20.10 19.62 -0.40
N ALA A 78 20.60 18.63 -1.13
CA ALA A 78 21.81 17.90 -0.74
C ALA A 78 23.03 18.82 -0.58
N LYS A 79 23.20 19.83 -1.46
CA LYS A 79 24.29 20.82 -1.36
C LYS A 79 24.15 21.80 -0.22
N SER A 80 22.93 22.05 0.27
CA SER A 80 22.66 22.99 1.35
C SER A 80 22.80 22.40 2.77
N ILE A 81 23.06 21.09 2.86
CA ILE A 81 23.04 20.31 4.09
C ILE A 81 24.44 19.70 4.33
N ASN A 82 24.85 19.63 5.58
CA ASN A 82 26.10 18.98 5.99
C ASN A 82 25.80 17.81 6.94
N ILE A 83 26.77 16.90 7.05
CA ILE A 83 26.75 15.83 8.06
C ILE A 83 26.67 16.47 9.45
N LYS A 84 25.85 15.91 10.34
CA LYS A 84 25.47 16.37 11.68
C LYS A 84 24.46 17.53 11.72
N ASP A 85 24.05 18.05 10.57
CA ASP A 85 22.95 19.02 10.55
C ASP A 85 21.66 18.40 11.10
N LYS A 86 20.88 19.25 11.77
CA LYS A 86 19.52 18.94 12.22
C LYS A 86 18.53 19.54 11.24
N ILE A 87 17.65 18.71 10.72
CA ILE A 87 16.64 19.08 9.74
C ILE A 87 15.27 18.80 10.30
N ILE A 88 14.32 19.69 10.11
CA ILE A 88 12.92 19.44 10.45
C ILE A 88 12.22 18.77 9.27
N LEU A 89 11.82 17.52 9.44
CA LEU A 89 10.97 16.82 8.46
C LEU A 89 9.50 17.20 8.69
N ARG A 90 8.82 17.65 7.62
CA ARG A 90 7.46 18.18 7.66
C ARG A 90 6.52 17.42 6.75
N ASP A 91 5.24 17.36 7.13
CA ASP A 91 4.18 16.86 6.25
C ASP A 91 3.83 17.85 5.13
N GLN A 92 2.84 17.48 4.31
CA GLN A 92 2.40 18.29 3.18
C GLN A 92 1.75 19.64 3.60
N GLU A 93 1.23 19.71 4.83
CA GLU A 93 0.65 20.90 5.43
C GLU A 93 1.67 21.72 6.24
N ASN A 94 2.96 21.37 6.14
CA ASN A 94 4.07 22.04 6.81
C ASN A 94 4.16 21.74 8.33
N PHE A 95 3.46 20.72 8.83
CA PHE A 95 3.53 20.33 10.24
C PHE A 95 4.79 19.54 10.54
N PRO A 96 5.54 19.84 11.65
CA PRO A 96 6.77 19.13 11.97
C PRO A 96 6.49 17.72 12.48
N ILE A 97 7.12 16.73 11.84
CA ILE A 97 6.99 15.30 12.15
C ILE A 97 8.17 14.80 12.98
N ALA A 98 9.38 15.15 12.57
CA ALA A 98 10.60 14.71 13.26
C ALA A 98 11.75 15.69 13.07
N ILE A 99 12.73 15.63 13.99
CA ILE A 99 14.07 16.15 13.79
C ILE A 99 14.88 15.00 13.19
N PHE A 100 15.51 15.25 12.07
CA PHE A 100 16.41 14.32 11.39
C PHE A 100 17.85 14.80 11.58
N ILE A 101 18.71 13.91 12.08
CA ILE A 101 20.13 14.18 12.28
C ILE A 101 20.90 13.49 11.18
N VAL A 102 21.47 14.26 10.26
CA VAL A 102 22.14 13.74 9.06
C VAL A 102 23.43 13.02 9.44
N SER A 103 23.56 11.76 9.03
CA SER A 103 24.81 10.98 9.15
C SER A 103 25.53 10.83 7.82
N ASP A 104 24.80 10.76 6.71
CA ASP A 104 25.33 10.52 5.36
C ASP A 104 24.56 11.30 4.29
N ILE A 105 25.29 11.61 3.20
CA ILE A 105 24.74 12.21 1.97
C ILE A 105 25.45 11.52 0.81
N TRP A 106 24.70 10.85 -0.09
CA TRP A 106 25.32 10.15 -1.25
C TRP A 106 24.40 10.14 -2.45
N GLU A 107 24.95 9.84 -3.61
CA GLU A 107 24.25 9.58 -4.85
C GLU A 107 24.16 8.05 -5.04
N PRO A 108 22.95 7.43 -5.02
CA PRO A 108 22.81 5.98 -5.15
C PRO A 108 22.93 5.53 -6.60
N GLU A 109 23.30 4.25 -6.80
CA GLU A 109 23.24 3.58 -8.08
C GLU A 109 21.82 2.98 -8.30
N LEU A 110 20.88 3.81 -8.79
CA LEU A 110 19.46 3.43 -8.88
C LEU A 110 19.19 2.21 -9.77
N GLU A 111 19.94 2.00 -10.85
CA GLU A 111 19.81 0.79 -11.69
C GLU A 111 20.25 -0.47 -10.95
N LYS A 112 21.31 -0.38 -10.14
CA LYS A 112 21.75 -1.48 -9.28
C LYS A 112 20.69 -1.76 -8.19
N GLU A 113 20.14 -0.73 -7.56
CA GLU A 113 19.03 -0.90 -6.62
C GLU A 113 17.83 -1.56 -7.30
N ALA A 114 17.45 -1.10 -8.51
CA ALA A 114 16.37 -1.69 -9.27
C ALA A 114 16.58 -3.19 -9.52
N MET A 115 17.77 -3.56 -10.02
CA MET A 115 18.10 -4.96 -10.31
C MET A 115 18.11 -5.81 -9.03
N SER A 116 18.65 -5.30 -7.92
CA SER A 116 18.77 -6.05 -6.67
C SER A 116 17.40 -6.24 -5.97
N ILE A 117 16.53 -5.20 -5.99
CA ILE A 117 15.27 -5.22 -5.24
C ILE A 117 14.10 -5.77 -6.09
N TYR A 118 14.07 -5.47 -7.38
CA TYR A 118 12.95 -5.85 -8.26
C TYR A 118 13.32 -6.95 -9.26
N GLY A 119 14.61 -7.31 -9.37
CA GLY A 119 15.10 -8.30 -10.34
C GLY A 119 15.08 -7.79 -11.80
N THR A 120 14.78 -6.51 -12.01
CA THR A 120 14.67 -5.91 -13.35
C THR A 120 14.90 -4.41 -13.29
N THR A 121 15.30 -3.84 -14.45
CA THR A 121 15.36 -2.39 -14.69
C THR A 121 14.23 -1.92 -15.62
N ASP A 122 13.30 -2.81 -16.00
CA ASP A 122 12.15 -2.45 -16.85
C ASP A 122 11.19 -1.53 -16.09
N ASP A 123 11.03 -0.30 -16.56
CA ASP A 123 10.17 0.74 -15.96
C ASP A 123 8.66 0.46 -16.13
N PHE A 124 8.28 -0.57 -16.87
CA PHE A 124 6.90 -1.07 -16.83
C PHE A 124 6.54 -1.65 -15.46
N HIS A 125 7.55 -2.10 -14.70
CA HIS A 125 7.39 -2.46 -13.29
C HIS A 125 7.17 -1.21 -12.44
N PRO A 126 6.02 -1.05 -11.71
CA PRO A 126 5.67 0.20 -11.03
C PRO A 126 6.68 0.63 -9.96
N GLY A 127 7.37 -0.32 -9.30
CA GLY A 127 8.42 -0.02 -8.33
C GLY A 127 9.67 0.52 -9.00
N VAL A 128 10.08 -0.06 -10.13
CA VAL A 128 11.21 0.42 -10.96
C VAL A 128 10.89 1.78 -11.54
N ASN A 129 9.69 1.97 -12.09
CA ASN A 129 9.25 3.26 -12.61
C ASN A 129 9.34 4.36 -11.55
N TYR A 130 8.89 4.06 -10.32
CA TYR A 130 9.00 5.01 -9.22
C TYR A 130 10.47 5.32 -8.90
N LEU A 131 11.30 4.28 -8.77
CA LEU A 131 12.72 4.41 -8.42
C LEU A 131 13.49 5.24 -9.46
N LEU A 132 13.37 4.90 -10.76
CA LEU A 132 14.15 5.54 -11.81
C LEU A 132 13.61 6.92 -12.25
N ASN A 133 12.28 7.16 -12.13
CA ASN A 133 11.63 8.33 -12.71
C ASN A 133 11.06 9.31 -11.68
N LYS A 134 10.98 8.97 -10.37
CA LYS A 134 10.36 9.81 -9.33
C LYS A 134 11.26 10.08 -8.14
N VAL A 135 12.20 9.19 -7.85
CA VAL A 135 13.16 9.37 -6.77
C VAL A 135 14.17 10.44 -7.14
N ASN A 136 14.50 11.30 -6.18
CA ASN A 136 15.50 12.35 -6.36
C ASN A 136 16.93 11.75 -6.33
N LYS A 137 17.89 12.55 -6.82
CA LYS A 137 19.24 12.12 -7.15
C LYS A 137 20.12 11.78 -5.96
N PHE A 138 19.82 12.32 -4.78
CA PHE A 138 20.62 12.14 -3.57
C PHE A 138 19.81 11.50 -2.46
N TYR A 139 20.44 10.67 -1.65
CA TYR A 139 19.89 10.10 -0.43
C TYR A 139 20.52 10.73 0.80
N LEU A 140 19.70 10.92 1.84
CA LEU A 140 20.15 11.31 3.17
C LEU A 140 19.96 10.15 4.14
N GLY A 141 21.02 9.74 4.83
CA GLY A 141 20.97 8.80 5.94
C GLY A 141 21.00 9.52 7.29
N GLY A 142 20.39 8.91 8.30
CA GLY A 142 20.44 9.47 9.64
C GLY A 142 19.37 9.00 10.61
N GLU A 143 19.46 9.47 11.84
CA GLU A 143 18.55 9.12 12.93
C GLU A 143 17.38 10.10 13.03
N LEU A 144 16.23 9.57 13.48
CA LEU A 144 15.01 10.31 13.70
C LEU A 144 14.74 10.54 15.19
N LYS A 145 14.45 11.79 15.56
CA LYS A 145 13.80 12.13 16.83
C LYS A 145 12.36 12.54 16.55
N GLY A 146 11.42 11.64 16.78
CA GLY A 146 10.01 11.86 16.46
C GLY A 146 9.36 12.94 17.32
N LEU A 147 8.73 13.91 16.69
CA LEU A 147 7.95 14.98 17.31
C LEU A 147 6.46 14.63 17.37
N SER A 148 5.94 14.08 16.29
CA SER A 148 4.56 13.61 16.18
C SER A 148 4.48 12.53 15.10
N LEU A 149 3.50 11.66 15.16
CA LEU A 149 3.14 10.85 14.00
C LEU A 149 2.40 11.73 12.96
N PRO A 150 2.47 11.38 11.67
CA PRO A 150 1.61 11.97 10.65
C PRO A 150 0.13 11.90 11.06
N ARG A 151 -0.62 12.95 10.77
CA ARG A 151 -2.03 13.02 11.16
C ARG A 151 -2.91 12.32 10.12
N HIS A 152 -3.86 11.56 10.62
CA HIS A 152 -4.91 10.95 9.84
C HIS A 152 -6.27 11.46 10.30
N PHE A 153 -7.24 11.53 9.38
CA PHE A 153 -8.59 12.01 9.64
C PHE A 153 -9.66 10.96 9.32
N ASP A 154 -9.23 9.80 8.79
CA ASP A 154 -10.07 8.71 8.35
C ASP A 154 -9.84 7.46 9.19
N TYR A 155 -10.92 6.74 9.52
CA TYR A 155 -10.90 5.43 10.18
C TYR A 155 -9.96 5.35 11.39
N LEU A 156 -10.02 6.36 12.28
CA LEU A 156 -9.08 6.51 13.39
C LEU A 156 -9.10 5.33 14.38
N ASN A 157 -10.24 4.65 14.51
CA ASN A 157 -10.41 3.50 15.39
C ASN A 157 -9.69 2.24 14.87
N GLU A 158 -9.41 2.18 13.58
CA GLU A 158 -8.76 1.07 12.89
C GLU A 158 -7.26 1.32 12.65
N ARG A 159 -6.75 2.52 12.97
CA ARG A 159 -5.33 2.85 12.85
C ARG A 159 -4.60 2.58 14.15
N HIS A 160 -3.85 1.49 14.19
CA HIS A 160 -3.14 1.07 15.39
C HIS A 160 -1.64 1.04 15.15
N THR A 161 -0.88 1.52 16.14
CA THR A 161 0.56 1.29 16.19
C THR A 161 0.87 -0.15 16.62
N PRO A 162 2.10 -0.65 16.40
CA PRO A 162 2.51 -1.97 16.89
C PRO A 162 2.27 -2.16 18.40
N ALA A 163 2.55 -1.15 19.21
CA ALA A 163 2.33 -1.21 20.66
C ALA A 163 0.84 -1.38 21.01
N GLN A 164 -0.03 -0.62 20.35
CA GLN A 164 -1.48 -0.69 20.57
C GLN A 164 -2.06 -2.06 20.14
N LEU A 165 -1.61 -2.62 19.01
CA LEU A 165 -2.07 -3.95 18.58
C LEU A 165 -1.61 -5.04 19.56
N LYS A 166 -0.34 -5.02 19.98
CA LYS A 166 0.17 -5.98 20.98
C LYS A 166 -0.62 -5.91 22.29
N GLN A 167 -0.94 -4.69 22.75
CA GLN A 167 -1.80 -4.52 23.93
C GLN A 167 -3.19 -5.11 23.71
N LYS A 168 -3.84 -4.82 22.57
CA LYS A 168 -5.18 -5.38 22.24
C LYS A 168 -5.15 -6.90 22.13
N PHE A 169 -4.11 -7.50 21.56
CA PHE A 169 -3.96 -8.96 21.50
C PHE A 169 -3.86 -9.55 22.90
N HIS A 170 -3.08 -8.93 23.78
CA HIS A 170 -2.95 -9.36 25.17
C HIS A 170 -4.28 -9.24 25.92
N GLU A 171 -4.99 -8.10 25.81
CA GLU A 171 -6.29 -7.87 26.44
C GLU A 171 -7.34 -8.89 25.97
N ASN A 172 -7.33 -9.27 24.68
CA ASN A 172 -8.21 -10.27 24.10
C ASN A 172 -7.74 -11.72 24.33
N LYS A 173 -6.59 -11.91 24.98
CA LYS A 173 -5.95 -13.23 25.20
C LYS A 173 -5.71 -13.98 23.89
N TRP A 174 -5.20 -13.26 22.89
CA TRP A 174 -4.84 -13.82 21.60
C TRP A 174 -3.38 -14.29 21.61
N ASP A 175 -3.15 -15.59 21.55
CA ASP A 175 -1.80 -16.18 21.55
C ASP A 175 -1.30 -16.45 20.12
N LYS A 176 -2.21 -16.90 19.25
CA LYS A 176 -1.92 -17.12 17.82
C LYS A 176 -2.67 -16.10 16.97
N ILE A 177 -1.93 -15.27 16.27
CA ILE A 177 -2.48 -14.20 15.44
C ILE A 177 -2.03 -14.39 14.00
N ILE A 178 -2.99 -14.67 13.12
CA ILE A 178 -2.75 -14.76 11.68
C ILE A 178 -2.97 -13.37 11.09
N ALA A 179 -1.94 -12.80 10.47
CA ALA A 179 -2.07 -11.60 9.66
C ALA A 179 -2.52 -11.95 8.25
N PHE A 180 -3.56 -11.29 7.79
CA PHE A 180 -3.93 -11.24 6.37
C PHE A 180 -3.67 -9.84 5.83
N GLN A 181 -2.58 -9.70 5.08
CA GLN A 181 -2.28 -8.45 4.39
C GLN A 181 -3.08 -8.35 3.11
N THR A 182 -3.67 -7.18 2.86
CA THR A 182 -4.36 -6.94 1.60
C THR A 182 -4.31 -5.48 1.19
N ARG A 183 -4.29 -5.25 -0.12
CA ARG A 183 -4.53 -3.97 -0.79
C ARG A 183 -5.73 -4.03 -1.76
N ASN A 184 -6.43 -5.16 -1.78
CA ASN A 184 -7.59 -5.41 -2.62
C ASN A 184 -8.82 -5.70 -1.76
N PRO A 185 -10.04 -5.48 -2.25
CA PRO A 185 -11.25 -5.96 -1.59
C PRO A 185 -11.18 -7.46 -1.33
N LEU A 186 -11.75 -7.89 -0.21
CA LEU A 186 -11.85 -9.31 0.11
C LEU A 186 -13.09 -9.92 -0.53
N HIS A 187 -12.88 -10.97 -1.29
CA HIS A 187 -13.94 -11.76 -1.93
C HIS A 187 -14.14 -13.08 -1.21
N ARG A 188 -15.15 -13.86 -1.59
CA ARG A 188 -15.51 -15.13 -0.95
C ARG A 188 -14.34 -16.11 -0.86
N ALA A 189 -13.55 -16.25 -1.94
CA ALA A 189 -12.37 -17.12 -1.95
C ALA A 189 -11.39 -16.77 -0.82
N HIS A 190 -11.14 -15.48 -0.59
CA HIS A 190 -10.27 -15.02 0.50
C HIS A 190 -10.86 -15.35 1.88
N VAL A 191 -12.16 -15.17 2.05
CA VAL A 191 -12.84 -15.48 3.33
C VAL A 191 -12.79 -16.96 3.64
N GLU A 192 -13.04 -17.83 2.66
CA GLU A 192 -12.97 -19.28 2.85
C GLU A 192 -11.54 -19.74 3.14
N MET A 193 -10.55 -19.23 2.43
CA MET A 193 -9.15 -19.44 2.70
C MET A 193 -8.78 -19.07 4.14
N ILE A 194 -9.18 -17.89 4.58
CA ILE A 194 -8.92 -17.42 5.96
C ILE A 194 -9.62 -18.32 6.98
N LYS A 195 -10.87 -18.73 6.74
CA LYS A 195 -11.59 -19.64 7.65
C LYS A 195 -10.91 -20.99 7.82
N ILE A 196 -10.36 -21.55 6.73
CA ILE A 196 -9.57 -22.78 6.78
C ILE A 196 -8.35 -22.55 7.70
N ALA A 197 -7.56 -21.51 7.46
CA ALA A 197 -6.39 -21.19 8.27
C ALA A 197 -6.72 -21.01 9.76
N LEU A 198 -7.80 -20.27 10.07
CA LEU A 198 -8.23 -20.04 11.44
C LEU A 198 -8.64 -21.31 12.15
N LYS A 199 -9.32 -22.21 11.45
CA LYS A 199 -9.74 -23.53 12.00
C LYS A 199 -8.53 -24.42 12.26
N ASP A 200 -7.65 -24.56 11.27
CA ASP A 200 -6.51 -25.49 11.34
C ASP A 200 -5.51 -25.10 12.42
N LEU A 201 -5.30 -23.81 12.62
CA LEU A 201 -4.35 -23.28 13.60
C LEU A 201 -4.98 -22.91 14.94
N SER A 202 -6.32 -22.94 15.04
CA SER A 202 -7.05 -22.44 16.21
C SER A 202 -6.60 -21.02 16.59
N ALA A 203 -6.54 -20.12 15.60
CA ALA A 203 -5.94 -18.79 15.71
C ALA A 203 -6.98 -17.66 15.60
N ASN A 204 -6.54 -16.45 15.85
CA ASN A 204 -7.29 -15.21 15.65
C ASN A 204 -6.79 -14.48 14.40
N LEU A 205 -7.63 -13.62 13.82
CA LEU A 205 -7.37 -12.95 12.57
C LEU A 205 -7.10 -11.46 12.77
N LEU A 206 -5.99 -10.99 12.24
CA LEU A 206 -5.76 -9.58 11.96
C LEU A 206 -5.88 -9.36 10.44
N ILE A 207 -6.95 -8.70 9.97
CA ILE A 207 -6.99 -8.12 8.63
C ILE A 207 -6.15 -6.84 8.69
N HIS A 208 -4.95 -6.87 8.11
CA HIS A 208 -4.01 -5.76 8.15
C HIS A 208 -3.93 -5.10 6.79
N ALA A 209 -4.87 -4.19 6.56
CA ALA A 209 -5.11 -3.57 5.26
C ALA A 209 -4.16 -2.40 4.99
N VAL A 210 -3.54 -2.39 3.82
CA VAL A 210 -2.66 -1.32 3.37
C VAL A 210 -3.48 -0.12 2.90
N VAL A 211 -3.28 1.04 3.53
CA VAL A 211 -3.94 2.31 3.19
C VAL A 211 -2.96 3.42 2.80
N GLY A 212 -1.68 3.12 2.74
CA GLY A 212 -0.66 3.99 2.14
C GLY A 212 -0.66 3.92 0.62
N ILE A 213 0.51 4.09 0.01
CA ILE A 213 0.65 4.03 -1.46
C ILE A 213 0.58 2.58 -1.92
N THR A 214 -0.25 2.33 -2.91
CA THR A 214 -0.38 1.04 -3.60
C THR A 214 -0.18 1.21 -5.11
N LYS A 215 -0.49 0.19 -5.89
CA LYS A 215 -0.32 0.21 -7.34
C LYS A 215 -1.32 1.18 -8.00
N PRO A 216 -0.91 1.95 -9.02
CA PRO A 216 -1.84 2.72 -9.85
C PRO A 216 -2.97 1.86 -10.42
N GLY A 217 -4.21 2.34 -10.31
CA GLY A 217 -5.40 1.60 -10.75
C GLY A 217 -6.00 0.66 -9.72
N ASP A 218 -5.41 0.53 -8.53
CA ASP A 218 -6.08 -0.11 -7.40
C ASP A 218 -7.31 0.70 -6.95
N ILE A 219 -8.27 0.00 -6.37
CA ILE A 219 -9.46 0.65 -5.77
C ILE A 219 -9.01 1.53 -4.60
N ASP A 220 -9.60 2.72 -4.48
CA ASP A 220 -9.28 3.65 -3.40
C ASP A 220 -9.47 3.01 -2.01
N HIS A 221 -8.69 3.47 -1.04
CA HIS A 221 -8.68 2.84 0.27
C HIS A 221 -9.99 3.02 1.04
N PHE A 222 -10.75 4.09 0.82
CA PHE A 222 -12.04 4.29 1.49
C PHE A 222 -13.04 3.21 1.09
N THR A 223 -13.13 2.93 -0.20
CA THR A 223 -13.95 1.82 -0.73
C THR A 223 -13.49 0.47 -0.21
N ARG A 224 -12.15 0.23 -0.21
CA ARG A 224 -11.60 -1.04 0.31
C ARG A 224 -11.91 -1.24 1.79
N VAL A 225 -11.78 -0.20 2.61
CA VAL A 225 -12.07 -0.29 4.06
C VAL A 225 -13.55 -0.58 4.29
N ARG A 226 -14.48 0.06 3.56
CA ARG A 226 -15.91 -0.29 3.63
C ARG A 226 -16.17 -1.75 3.26
N CYS A 227 -15.50 -2.25 2.22
CA CYS A 227 -15.57 -3.68 1.87
C CYS A 227 -15.06 -4.58 3.01
N TYR A 228 -13.95 -4.21 3.67
CA TYR A 228 -13.43 -4.99 4.80
C TYR A 228 -14.40 -4.99 5.98
N MET A 229 -15.02 -3.86 6.30
CA MET A 229 -16.02 -3.77 7.37
C MET A 229 -17.18 -4.75 7.15
N HIS A 230 -17.70 -4.87 5.93
CA HIS A 230 -18.71 -5.87 5.59
C HIS A 230 -18.20 -7.31 5.70
N VAL A 231 -16.94 -7.54 5.36
CA VAL A 231 -16.33 -8.87 5.46
C VAL A 231 -16.07 -9.29 6.91
N LEU A 232 -15.79 -8.35 7.83
CA LEU A 232 -15.65 -8.67 9.25
C LEU A 232 -16.87 -9.39 9.83
N GLU A 233 -18.07 -9.08 9.33
CA GLU A 233 -19.32 -9.72 9.76
C GLU A 233 -19.41 -11.22 9.42
N LYS A 234 -18.53 -11.73 8.55
CA LYS A 234 -18.45 -13.14 8.17
C LYS A 234 -17.59 -13.99 9.13
N PHE A 235 -17.03 -13.35 10.16
CA PHE A 235 -16.20 -13.97 11.20
C PHE A 235 -16.78 -13.71 12.57
N PRO A 236 -16.51 -14.58 13.57
CA PRO A 236 -16.88 -14.32 14.97
C PRO A 236 -16.17 -13.05 15.47
N LYS A 237 -16.93 -12.05 15.93
CA LYS A 237 -16.41 -10.73 16.33
C LYS A 237 -15.22 -10.77 17.31
N LYS A 238 -15.20 -11.75 18.22
CA LYS A 238 -14.14 -11.93 19.22
C LYS A 238 -12.83 -12.47 18.64
N ASN A 239 -12.85 -12.97 17.42
CA ASN A 239 -11.70 -13.65 16.79
C ASN A 239 -11.13 -12.89 15.61
N VAL A 240 -11.63 -11.70 15.30
CA VAL A 240 -11.20 -10.90 14.16
C VAL A 240 -11.02 -9.45 14.54
N MET A 241 -9.99 -8.83 13.97
CA MET A 241 -9.70 -7.40 14.09
C MET A 241 -9.28 -6.84 12.73
N LEU A 242 -9.72 -5.63 12.41
CA LEU A 242 -9.21 -4.84 11.29
C LEU A 242 -8.20 -3.82 11.83
N SER A 243 -7.07 -3.71 11.18
CA SER A 243 -6.14 -2.60 11.39
C SER A 243 -5.60 -2.10 10.06
N LEU A 244 -5.42 -0.79 9.97
CA LEU A 244 -4.94 -0.12 8.78
C LEU A 244 -3.46 0.22 8.95
N ILE A 245 -2.67 -0.08 7.92
CA ILE A 245 -1.25 0.23 7.91
C ILE A 245 -0.92 1.24 6.80
N PRO A 246 -0.27 2.36 7.12
CA PRO A 246 0.14 3.37 6.15
C PRO A 246 1.42 2.93 5.42
N LEU A 247 1.42 1.74 4.82
CA LEU A 247 2.56 1.20 4.11
C LEU A 247 2.60 1.70 2.67
N ALA A 248 3.74 2.24 2.23
CA ALA A 248 3.99 2.49 0.83
C ALA A 248 4.56 1.21 0.20
N MET A 249 3.72 0.47 -0.52
CA MET A 249 4.13 -0.77 -1.18
C MET A 249 5.14 -0.51 -2.30
N ARG A 250 6.08 -1.43 -2.45
CA ARG A 250 7.16 -1.40 -3.45
C ARG A 250 6.83 -2.25 -4.69
N MET A 251 5.92 -3.21 -4.57
CA MET A 251 5.60 -4.25 -5.57
C MET A 251 6.77 -5.20 -5.84
N ALA A 252 7.70 -5.35 -4.89
CA ALA A 252 8.92 -6.14 -5.02
C ALA A 252 8.72 -7.66 -4.79
N GLY A 253 7.49 -8.16 -4.94
CA GLY A 253 7.18 -9.60 -4.90
C GLY A 253 7.80 -10.33 -3.70
N PRO A 254 8.75 -11.27 -3.95
CA PRO A 254 9.36 -12.08 -2.89
C PRO A 254 10.03 -11.25 -1.78
N LEU A 255 10.84 -10.24 -2.15
CA LEU A 255 11.54 -9.41 -1.16
C LEU A 255 10.56 -8.56 -0.35
N GLU A 256 9.52 -8.03 -0.98
CA GLU A 256 8.48 -7.30 -0.24
C GLU A 256 7.69 -8.24 0.67
N THR A 257 7.45 -9.48 0.29
CA THR A 257 6.78 -10.47 1.14
C THR A 257 7.60 -10.76 2.41
N LEU A 258 8.91 -10.89 2.28
CA LEU A 258 9.82 -11.02 3.39
C LEU A 258 9.77 -9.80 4.33
N TRP A 259 9.78 -8.60 3.76
CA TRP A 259 9.61 -7.34 4.50
C TRP A 259 8.25 -7.26 5.19
N HIS A 260 7.18 -7.70 4.51
CA HIS A 260 5.84 -7.79 5.10
C HIS A 260 5.79 -8.70 6.32
N ALA A 261 6.51 -9.80 6.31
CA ALA A 261 6.60 -10.72 7.45
C ALA A 261 7.32 -10.05 8.64
N ILE A 262 8.44 -9.39 8.42
CA ILE A 262 9.16 -8.62 9.45
C ILE A 262 8.25 -7.57 10.09
N ILE A 263 7.53 -6.80 9.26
CA ILE A 263 6.59 -5.80 9.74
C ILE A 263 5.50 -6.46 10.61
N ARG A 264 4.88 -7.56 10.17
CA ARG A 264 3.80 -8.22 10.94
C ARG A 264 4.28 -8.81 12.24
N LYS A 265 5.50 -9.35 12.28
CA LYS A 265 6.16 -9.71 13.53
C LYS A 265 6.28 -8.50 14.48
N ASN A 266 6.69 -7.34 13.96
CA ASN A 266 6.80 -6.11 14.76
C ASN A 266 5.44 -5.67 15.31
N TYR A 267 4.34 -5.91 14.60
CA TYR A 267 2.98 -5.70 15.07
C TYR A 267 2.47 -6.80 16.04
N GLY A 268 3.24 -7.85 16.30
CA GLY A 268 2.89 -8.92 17.24
C GLY A 268 2.16 -10.11 16.63
N CYS A 269 2.09 -10.20 15.30
CA CYS A 269 1.53 -11.36 14.63
C CYS A 269 2.49 -12.56 14.72
N THR A 270 1.92 -13.75 14.83
CA THR A 270 2.66 -15.02 14.90
C THR A 270 2.70 -15.76 13.57
N HIS A 271 1.72 -15.47 12.69
CA HIS A 271 1.58 -16.13 11.40
C HIS A 271 1.23 -15.08 10.32
N LEU A 272 1.67 -15.33 9.08
CA LEU A 272 1.32 -14.53 7.91
C LEU A 272 0.75 -15.43 6.81
N ILE A 273 -0.44 -15.09 6.31
CA ILE A 273 -0.98 -15.71 5.10
C ILE A 273 -0.25 -15.17 3.89
N VAL A 274 0.27 -16.07 3.07
CA VAL A 274 0.95 -15.75 1.81
C VAL A 274 0.27 -16.52 0.68
N GLY A 275 -0.42 -15.78 -0.18
CA GLY A 275 -1.07 -16.33 -1.35
C GLY A 275 -0.14 -16.40 -2.57
N ARG A 276 -0.71 -16.85 -3.67
CA ARG A 276 -0.06 -16.78 -4.98
C ARG A 276 0.24 -15.32 -5.34
N ASP A 277 1.39 -15.06 -5.95
CA ASP A 277 1.78 -13.74 -6.48
C ASP A 277 1.70 -12.61 -5.44
N HIS A 278 2.14 -12.91 -4.21
CA HIS A 278 2.08 -11.96 -3.10
C HIS A 278 2.98 -10.75 -3.36
N ALA A 279 2.42 -9.55 -3.19
CA ALA A 279 3.07 -8.26 -3.47
C ALA A 279 3.61 -8.11 -4.91
N GLY A 280 3.12 -8.91 -5.85
CA GLY A 280 3.51 -8.83 -7.25
C GLY A 280 2.95 -7.59 -7.96
N PRO A 281 3.69 -7.04 -8.94
CA PRO A 281 3.30 -5.86 -9.70
C PRO A 281 2.22 -6.14 -10.75
N GLY A 282 1.99 -7.41 -11.09
CA GLY A 282 1.17 -7.88 -12.19
C GLY A 282 2.00 -8.30 -13.39
N LEU A 283 1.45 -8.16 -14.60
CA LEU A 283 2.11 -8.57 -15.84
C LEU A 283 2.98 -7.44 -16.40
N ASP A 284 4.03 -7.81 -17.14
CA ASP A 284 4.85 -6.91 -17.94
C ASP A 284 4.13 -6.49 -19.24
N LYS A 285 4.80 -5.72 -20.10
CA LYS A 285 4.29 -5.28 -21.41
C LYS A 285 4.01 -6.42 -22.41
N ASN A 286 4.60 -7.60 -22.18
CA ASN A 286 4.43 -8.78 -23.01
C ASN A 286 3.38 -9.76 -22.44
N GLY A 287 2.78 -9.44 -21.29
CA GLY A 287 1.82 -10.30 -20.60
C GLY A 287 2.46 -11.37 -19.72
N LEU A 288 3.75 -11.28 -19.42
CA LEU A 288 4.48 -12.20 -18.56
C LEU A 288 4.51 -11.68 -17.11
N GLN A 289 4.57 -12.59 -16.15
CA GLN A 289 4.74 -12.24 -14.74
C GLN A 289 6.19 -11.84 -14.46
N PHE A 290 6.40 -10.83 -13.58
CA PHE A 290 7.74 -10.44 -13.15
C PHE A 290 8.36 -11.44 -12.18
N TYR A 291 7.53 -12.18 -11.43
CA TYR A 291 7.97 -13.18 -10.44
C TYR A 291 7.21 -14.48 -10.61
N GLU A 292 7.82 -15.60 -10.23
CA GLU A 292 7.11 -16.88 -10.22
C GLU A 292 5.97 -16.90 -9.19
N PRO A 293 4.88 -17.60 -9.47
CA PRO A 293 3.63 -17.51 -8.67
C PRO A 293 3.79 -17.80 -7.19
N TYR A 294 4.72 -18.66 -6.79
CA TYR A 294 4.95 -19.08 -5.41
C TYR A 294 6.34 -18.72 -4.87
N GLU A 295 7.15 -18.00 -5.64
CA GLU A 295 8.50 -17.59 -5.26
C GLU A 295 8.53 -16.83 -3.92
N ALA A 296 7.50 -16.01 -3.65
CA ALA A 296 7.34 -15.33 -2.38
C ALA A 296 7.16 -16.27 -1.19
N GLN A 297 6.46 -17.39 -1.38
CA GLN A 297 6.31 -18.43 -0.35
C GLN A 297 7.64 -19.15 -0.09
N ASP A 298 8.34 -19.52 -1.17
CA ASP A 298 9.62 -20.24 -1.09
C ASP A 298 10.69 -19.41 -0.39
N LEU A 299 10.80 -18.13 -0.74
CA LEU A 299 11.72 -17.21 -0.07
C LEU A 299 11.40 -17.08 1.42
N LEU A 300 10.12 -16.94 1.76
CA LEU A 300 9.72 -16.75 3.15
C LEU A 300 9.95 -18.02 3.97
N ILE A 301 9.70 -19.21 3.41
CA ILE A 301 10.00 -20.51 4.04
C ILE A 301 11.49 -20.61 4.39
N LYS A 302 12.38 -20.13 3.51
CA LYS A 302 13.82 -20.13 3.73
C LYS A 302 14.25 -19.28 4.94
N TYR A 303 13.54 -18.19 5.23
CA TYR A 303 13.90 -17.24 6.28
C TYR A 303 12.96 -17.26 7.51
N LYS A 304 11.97 -18.15 7.57
CA LYS A 304 10.94 -18.18 8.62
C LYS A 304 11.51 -18.26 10.03
N ASP A 305 12.52 -19.09 10.24
CA ASP A 305 13.13 -19.31 11.56
C ASP A 305 13.91 -18.08 12.04
N GLU A 306 14.55 -17.35 11.11
CA GLU A 306 15.27 -16.12 11.40
C GLU A 306 14.30 -14.97 11.72
N ILE A 307 13.20 -14.85 10.97
CA ILE A 307 12.18 -13.85 11.23
C ILE A 307 11.37 -14.19 12.48
N ASN A 308 11.25 -15.47 12.82
CA ASN A 308 10.40 -15.99 13.88
C ASN A 308 8.93 -15.60 13.68
N ILE A 309 8.39 -15.90 12.50
CA ILE A 309 6.97 -15.82 12.13
C ILE A 309 6.64 -17.02 11.24
N ASP A 310 5.56 -17.72 11.57
CA ASP A 310 5.12 -18.87 10.78
C ASP A 310 4.38 -18.41 9.51
N ILE A 311 4.49 -19.22 8.46
CA ILE A 311 3.87 -18.96 7.18
C ILE A 311 2.66 -19.86 7.01
N VAL A 312 1.58 -19.26 6.55
CA VAL A 312 0.38 -19.97 6.12
C VAL A 312 0.29 -19.87 4.59
N PRO A 313 0.95 -20.79 3.85
CA PRO A 313 0.95 -20.74 2.40
C PRO A 313 -0.41 -21.15 1.86
N PHE A 314 -0.96 -20.36 0.95
CA PHE A 314 -2.19 -20.71 0.26
C PHE A 314 -1.98 -20.82 -1.24
N LYS A 315 -2.64 -21.83 -1.81
CA LYS A 315 -2.71 -22.04 -3.23
C LYS A 315 -3.85 -21.24 -3.86
N PHE A 316 -3.89 -21.19 -5.16
CA PHE A 316 -4.93 -20.46 -5.88
C PHE A 316 -6.29 -21.14 -5.67
N MET A 317 -7.21 -20.39 -5.03
CA MET A 317 -8.56 -20.88 -4.72
C MET A 317 -9.51 -20.62 -5.89
N VAL A 318 -10.28 -21.61 -6.27
CA VAL A 318 -11.27 -21.55 -7.34
C VAL A 318 -12.64 -21.95 -6.82
N TYR A 319 -13.70 -21.47 -7.48
CA TYR A 319 -15.08 -21.82 -7.15
C TYR A 319 -15.54 -23.03 -7.95
N LEU A 320 -16.16 -24.00 -7.28
CA LEU A 320 -16.74 -25.22 -7.85
C LEU A 320 -18.27 -25.09 -7.91
N PRO A 321 -18.84 -24.87 -9.11
CA PRO A 321 -20.31 -24.75 -9.25
C PRO A 321 -21.08 -26.00 -8.83
N SER A 322 -20.50 -27.19 -9.03
CA SER A 322 -21.12 -28.46 -8.73
C SER A 322 -21.43 -28.68 -7.24
N THR A 323 -20.63 -28.08 -6.37
CA THR A 323 -20.71 -28.25 -4.90
C THR A 323 -20.96 -26.96 -4.13
N ASP A 324 -21.03 -25.81 -4.84
CA ASP A 324 -21.09 -24.45 -4.26
C ASP A 324 -19.99 -24.21 -3.21
N ARG A 325 -18.73 -24.61 -3.51
CA ARG A 325 -17.59 -24.54 -2.61
C ARG A 325 -16.36 -23.94 -3.30
N TYR A 326 -15.38 -23.59 -2.48
CA TYR A 326 -14.04 -23.22 -2.93
C TYR A 326 -13.06 -24.31 -2.61
N SER A 327 -12.14 -24.59 -3.53
CA SER A 327 -11.03 -25.52 -3.34
C SER A 327 -9.76 -24.96 -3.95
N ALA A 328 -8.62 -25.45 -3.46
CA ALA A 328 -7.35 -25.15 -4.11
C ALA A 328 -7.30 -25.83 -5.49
N ILE A 329 -6.80 -25.11 -6.50
CA ILE A 329 -6.78 -25.62 -7.88
C ILE A 329 -6.03 -26.95 -8.01
N ASP A 330 -5.01 -27.16 -7.19
CA ASP A 330 -4.18 -28.37 -7.20
C ASP A 330 -4.90 -29.60 -6.62
N GLU A 331 -5.99 -29.41 -5.88
CA GLU A 331 -6.80 -30.48 -5.29
C GLU A 331 -7.87 -30.99 -6.24
N LEU A 332 -8.03 -30.32 -7.41
CA LEU A 332 -9.07 -30.65 -8.38
C LEU A 332 -8.71 -31.89 -9.20
N GLY A 333 -9.70 -32.73 -9.42
CA GLY A 333 -9.65 -33.82 -10.41
C GLY A 333 -9.59 -33.25 -11.85
N LYS A 334 -8.96 -34.01 -12.75
CA LYS A 334 -8.75 -33.61 -14.17
C LYS A 334 -10.03 -33.23 -14.96
N ARG A 335 -11.23 -33.38 -14.40
CA ARG A 335 -12.52 -33.14 -15.07
C ARG A 335 -13.47 -32.25 -14.27
N GLU A 336 -13.00 -31.58 -13.21
CA GLU A 336 -13.87 -30.70 -12.43
C GLU A 336 -13.95 -29.30 -13.06
N ASP A 337 -15.18 -28.86 -13.36
CA ASP A 337 -15.42 -27.49 -13.81
C ASP A 337 -15.25 -26.52 -12.66
N TYR A 338 -14.50 -25.47 -12.89
CA TYR A 338 -14.32 -24.39 -11.91
C TYR A 338 -14.52 -23.01 -12.56
N LYS A 339 -14.79 -22.02 -11.72
CA LYS A 339 -14.89 -20.62 -12.12
C LYS A 339 -13.88 -19.74 -11.37
N THR A 340 -13.33 -18.80 -12.10
CA THR A 340 -12.50 -17.72 -11.57
C THR A 340 -12.95 -16.40 -12.14
N LEU A 341 -12.58 -15.29 -11.51
CA LEU A 341 -12.78 -13.95 -12.03
C LEU A 341 -11.54 -13.14 -11.72
N SER A 342 -10.87 -12.67 -12.75
CA SER A 342 -9.69 -11.82 -12.63
C SER A 342 -10.09 -10.37 -12.29
N GLY A 343 -9.14 -9.58 -11.77
CA GLY A 343 -9.37 -8.16 -11.52
C GLY A 343 -9.69 -7.36 -12.80
N THR A 344 -9.22 -7.83 -13.96
CA THR A 344 -9.55 -7.22 -15.27
C THR A 344 -10.99 -7.51 -15.66
N GLU A 345 -11.43 -8.75 -15.58
CA GLU A 345 -12.82 -9.14 -15.84
C GLU A 345 -13.79 -8.45 -14.86
N LEU A 346 -13.43 -8.36 -13.58
CA LEU A 346 -14.23 -7.62 -12.59
C LEU A 346 -14.42 -6.15 -13.01
N ARG A 347 -13.34 -5.48 -13.45
CA ARG A 347 -13.43 -4.10 -13.94
C ARG A 347 -14.33 -3.99 -15.18
N GLN A 348 -14.25 -4.93 -16.11
CA GLN A 348 -15.13 -4.98 -17.30
C GLN A 348 -16.59 -5.17 -16.92
N LEU A 349 -16.91 -6.05 -15.96
CA LEU A 349 -18.28 -6.21 -15.46
C LEU A 349 -18.82 -4.89 -14.89
N LEU A 350 -18.05 -4.22 -14.07
CA LEU A 350 -18.43 -2.93 -13.49
C LEU A 350 -18.59 -1.84 -14.56
N ASP A 351 -17.67 -1.73 -15.50
CA ASP A 351 -17.70 -0.74 -16.59
C ASP A 351 -18.93 -0.90 -17.50
N ASN A 352 -19.34 -2.14 -17.74
CA ASN A 352 -20.51 -2.48 -18.54
C ASN A 352 -21.83 -2.44 -17.74
N GLY A 353 -21.79 -2.27 -16.43
CA GLY A 353 -22.97 -2.32 -15.56
C GLY A 353 -23.53 -3.72 -15.36
N ASN A 354 -22.74 -4.72 -15.64
CA ASN A 354 -23.10 -6.11 -15.37
C ASN A 354 -22.85 -6.39 -13.88
N GLY A 355 -23.80 -7.07 -13.23
CA GLY A 355 -23.68 -7.40 -11.81
C GLY A 355 -22.51 -8.34 -11.56
N ILE A 356 -21.86 -8.18 -10.41
CA ILE A 356 -20.79 -9.08 -9.98
C ILE A 356 -21.42 -10.41 -9.52
N PRO A 357 -20.94 -11.57 -10.01
CA PRO A 357 -21.51 -12.87 -9.63
C PRO A 357 -21.48 -13.11 -8.12
N HIS A 358 -22.56 -13.63 -7.55
CA HIS A 358 -22.68 -13.88 -6.10
C HIS A 358 -21.69 -14.94 -5.59
N TRP A 359 -21.28 -15.84 -6.44
CA TRP A 359 -20.24 -16.82 -6.10
C TRP A 359 -18.86 -16.16 -5.94
N PHE A 360 -18.60 -15.02 -6.60
CA PHE A 360 -17.31 -14.33 -6.50
C PHE A 360 -17.21 -13.46 -5.24
N THR A 361 -18.27 -12.68 -4.92
CA THR A 361 -18.23 -11.77 -3.77
C THR A 361 -19.58 -11.65 -3.07
N TYR A 362 -19.56 -11.07 -1.88
CA TYR A 362 -20.76 -10.78 -1.10
C TYR A 362 -21.50 -9.57 -1.67
N ARG A 363 -22.83 -9.57 -1.53
CA ARG A 363 -23.70 -8.50 -2.06
C ARG A 363 -23.33 -7.11 -1.55
N GLU A 364 -22.95 -7.01 -0.27
CA GLU A 364 -22.55 -5.77 0.37
C GLU A 364 -21.26 -5.22 -0.25
N VAL A 365 -20.28 -6.09 -0.47
CA VAL A 365 -19.02 -5.76 -1.16
C VAL A 365 -19.27 -5.37 -2.61
N SER A 366 -20.13 -6.11 -3.34
CA SER A 366 -20.52 -5.78 -4.72
C SER A 366 -21.07 -4.35 -4.82
N ARG A 367 -21.99 -3.99 -3.91
CA ARG A 367 -22.57 -2.64 -3.87
C ARG A 367 -21.53 -1.53 -3.65
N GLU A 368 -20.55 -1.74 -2.77
CA GLU A 368 -19.47 -0.75 -2.57
C GLU A 368 -18.60 -0.61 -3.83
N LEU A 369 -18.30 -1.71 -4.51
CA LEU A 369 -17.55 -1.70 -5.75
C LEU A 369 -18.31 -1.02 -6.90
N GLU A 370 -19.61 -1.30 -7.04
CA GLU A 370 -20.49 -0.68 -8.04
C GLU A 370 -20.63 0.83 -7.82
N LYS A 371 -20.71 1.29 -6.55
CA LYS A 371 -20.71 2.72 -6.22
C LYS A 371 -19.39 3.39 -6.57
N ALA A 372 -18.25 2.75 -6.27
CA ALA A 372 -16.92 3.30 -6.53
C ALA A 372 -16.58 3.31 -8.02
N ARG A 373 -17.08 2.34 -8.77
CA ARG A 373 -16.88 2.22 -10.21
C ARG A 373 -18.23 2.02 -10.92
N PRO A 374 -19.06 3.06 -11.06
CA PRO A 374 -20.31 2.97 -11.79
C PRO A 374 -20.05 2.66 -13.28
N PRO A 375 -21.05 2.12 -13.99
CA PRO A 375 -20.95 1.87 -15.42
C PRO A 375 -20.51 3.11 -16.20
N LEU A 376 -19.78 2.91 -17.29
CA LEU A 376 -19.29 4.01 -18.14
C LEU A 376 -20.41 4.96 -18.56
N THR A 377 -21.59 4.41 -18.83
CA THR A 377 -22.79 5.18 -19.19
C THR A 377 -23.33 6.07 -18.09
N ARG A 378 -22.98 5.84 -16.82
CA ARG A 378 -23.40 6.61 -15.63
C ARG A 378 -22.30 7.47 -15.03
N ARG A 379 -21.08 7.41 -15.57
CA ARG A 379 -19.98 8.27 -15.08
C ARG A 379 -20.16 9.70 -15.57
N GLY A 380 -19.78 10.65 -14.71
CA GLY A 380 -19.64 12.03 -15.13
C GLY A 380 -18.59 12.17 -16.24
N LEU A 381 -18.82 13.08 -17.16
CA LEU A 381 -17.89 13.43 -18.23
C LEU A 381 -17.61 14.94 -18.13
N THR A 382 -16.31 15.28 -18.15
CA THR A 382 -15.88 16.67 -18.30
C THR A 382 -15.27 16.88 -19.68
N ILE A 383 -15.83 17.79 -20.46
CA ILE A 383 -15.30 18.17 -21.76
C ILE A 383 -14.62 19.54 -21.59
N PHE A 384 -13.33 19.59 -21.83
CA PHE A 384 -12.52 20.79 -21.66
C PHE A 384 -12.11 21.36 -23.02
N PHE A 385 -12.59 22.59 -23.33
CA PHE A 385 -12.22 23.30 -24.54
C PHE A 385 -10.99 24.17 -24.28
N THR A 386 -9.92 23.96 -25.05
CA THR A 386 -8.66 24.72 -24.96
C THR A 386 -8.36 25.38 -26.30
N GLY A 387 -7.64 26.49 -26.27
CA GLY A 387 -7.24 27.25 -27.45
C GLY A 387 -7.05 28.72 -27.15
N LEU A 388 -6.50 29.45 -28.11
CA LEU A 388 -6.26 30.89 -28.00
C LEU A 388 -7.56 31.71 -27.86
N SER A 389 -7.45 32.97 -27.39
CA SER A 389 -8.58 33.88 -27.35
C SER A 389 -9.12 34.09 -28.79
N GLY A 390 -10.45 34.11 -28.92
CA GLY A 390 -11.09 34.23 -30.25
C GLY A 390 -11.18 32.94 -31.08
N ALA A 391 -10.66 31.79 -30.61
CA ALA A 391 -10.67 30.52 -31.35
C ALA A 391 -12.03 29.80 -31.39
N GLY A 392 -13.12 30.42 -30.95
CA GLY A 392 -14.47 29.86 -31.01
C GLY A 392 -14.81 28.85 -29.92
N LYS A 393 -14.02 28.73 -28.83
CA LYS A 393 -14.23 27.77 -27.72
C LYS A 393 -15.64 27.86 -27.14
N SER A 394 -16.07 29.06 -26.75
CA SER A 394 -17.38 29.28 -26.12
C SER A 394 -18.52 28.97 -27.10
N THR A 395 -18.35 29.27 -28.38
CA THR A 395 -19.33 28.96 -29.43
C THR A 395 -19.52 27.45 -29.57
N LEU A 396 -18.42 26.68 -29.61
CA LEU A 396 -18.46 25.21 -29.67
C LEU A 396 -19.03 24.62 -28.39
N ALA A 397 -18.64 25.14 -27.23
CA ALA A 397 -19.14 24.66 -25.93
C ALA A 397 -20.65 24.88 -25.80
N ASN A 398 -21.16 26.07 -26.21
CA ASN A 398 -22.60 26.35 -26.22
C ASN A 398 -23.36 25.47 -27.23
N GLY A 399 -22.83 25.25 -28.44
CA GLY A 399 -23.43 24.35 -29.41
C GLY A 399 -23.52 22.92 -28.89
N LEU A 400 -22.45 22.42 -28.26
CA LEU A 400 -22.45 21.09 -27.63
C LEU A 400 -23.42 21.01 -26.43
N LEU A 401 -23.44 22.06 -25.58
CA LEU A 401 -24.39 22.14 -24.46
C LEU A 401 -25.83 21.96 -24.94
N ILE A 402 -26.25 22.68 -25.97
CA ILE A 402 -27.61 22.57 -26.52
C ILE A 402 -27.89 21.15 -26.99
N LYS A 403 -26.96 20.54 -27.70
CA LYS A 403 -27.12 19.15 -28.19
C LYS A 403 -27.28 18.16 -27.06
N LEU A 404 -26.46 18.26 -26.00
CA LEU A 404 -26.54 17.40 -24.84
C LEU A 404 -27.84 17.59 -24.03
N LEU A 405 -28.33 18.84 -23.97
CA LEU A 405 -29.63 19.16 -23.35
C LEU A 405 -30.81 18.63 -24.17
N GLU A 406 -30.72 18.70 -25.51
CA GLU A 406 -31.73 18.09 -26.41
C GLU A 406 -31.82 16.56 -26.22
N GLU A 407 -30.67 15.89 -26.06
CA GLU A 407 -30.66 14.43 -25.79
C GLU A 407 -31.27 14.07 -24.42
N GLY A 408 -31.15 14.96 -23.43
CA GLY A 408 -31.76 14.79 -22.11
C GLY A 408 -31.27 13.59 -21.29
N SER A 409 -30.19 12.95 -21.71
CA SER A 409 -29.68 11.72 -21.05
C SER A 409 -28.97 12.00 -19.74
N ARG A 410 -28.48 13.23 -19.52
CA ARG A 410 -27.69 13.65 -18.32
C ARG A 410 -27.90 15.12 -18.01
N PRO A 411 -27.82 15.51 -16.71
CA PRO A 411 -27.68 16.91 -16.36
C PRO A 411 -26.35 17.44 -16.90
N VAL A 412 -26.37 18.65 -17.45
CA VAL A 412 -25.19 19.29 -18.03
C VAL A 412 -25.00 20.66 -17.39
N THR A 413 -23.76 20.96 -17.00
CA THR A 413 -23.37 22.27 -16.49
C THR A 413 -22.24 22.83 -17.33
N LEU A 414 -22.41 24.06 -17.85
CA LEU A 414 -21.36 24.80 -18.52
C LEU A 414 -20.62 25.66 -17.49
N LEU A 415 -19.31 25.45 -17.39
CA LEU A 415 -18.41 26.29 -16.60
C LEU A 415 -17.62 27.18 -17.57
N ASP A 416 -18.04 28.42 -17.76
CA ASP A 416 -17.31 29.41 -18.53
C ASP A 416 -16.35 30.18 -17.62
N GLY A 417 -15.06 30.20 -17.99
CA GLY A 417 -14.00 30.84 -17.19
C GLY A 417 -14.20 32.35 -16.99
N ASP A 418 -14.92 33.00 -17.88
CA ASP A 418 -15.22 34.44 -17.78
C ASP A 418 -16.36 34.70 -16.79
N ILE A 419 -17.29 33.76 -16.66
CA ILE A 419 -18.38 33.81 -15.66
C ILE A 419 -17.89 33.42 -14.28
N VAL A 420 -17.01 32.40 -14.19
CA VAL A 420 -16.53 31.85 -12.89
C VAL A 420 -15.53 32.81 -12.21
N ARG A 421 -14.92 33.76 -12.94
CA ARG A 421 -13.96 34.74 -12.40
C ARG A 421 -14.60 36.01 -11.88
N THR A 422 -15.86 36.21 -12.14
CA THR A 422 -16.63 37.33 -11.60
C THR A 422 -17.24 36.95 -10.25
#